data_6c3a736cbb2fb24011f683e549c5c1d7
#
_entry.id   6c3a736cbb2fb24011f683e549c5c1d7
#
_cell.length_a   1.000
_cell.length_b   1.000
_cell.length_c   1.000
_cell.angle_alpha   90.00
_cell.angle_beta   90.00
_cell.angle_gamma   90.00
#
_symmetry.space_group_name_H-M   'P 1'
#
loop_
_entity.id
_entity.type
_entity.pdbx_description
1 polymer ?
#
loop_
_entity_poly.entity_id
_entity_poly.type
_entity_poly.pdbx_seq_one_letter_code
_entity_poly.pdbx_strand_id
1 'polypeptide(L)'
;NILLEISRNPGMMYWLDNQNSHKNAPNENYGRELLELFSMGINESGEGAYTEDDVKEAARAFTGWASRPTPPPFFLGPFPMEFRFDPDDHDRGEKTFLGETGNWNGEDIVNIIVRNRVTAEFICKRLYLFFVSDNENQHEIERLADTFQSTNGDIRSVLRDIFLSDHFR
;
A
#
# COMPACT_ATOMS: atom_id res chain seq x y z
N ASN A 1 3.80 9.60 -3.50
CA ASN A 1 2.87 8.48 -3.31
C ASN A 1 2.81 8.14 -1.81
N ILE A 2 1.64 8.42 -1.17
CA ILE A 2 1.46 8.24 0.29
C ILE A 2 1.72 6.78 0.69
N LEU A 3 1.21 5.82 -0.07
CA LEU A 3 1.39 4.40 0.23
C LEU A 3 2.86 3.99 0.20
N LEU A 4 3.64 4.51 -0.73
CA LEU A 4 5.08 4.27 -0.80
C LEU A 4 5.84 4.87 0.39
N GLU A 5 5.50 6.09 0.80
CA GLU A 5 6.12 6.74 1.96
C GLU A 5 5.79 6.00 3.28
N ILE A 6 4.55 5.50 3.42
CA ILE A 6 4.16 4.65 4.55
C ILE A 6 4.95 3.34 4.53
N SER A 7 5.09 2.71 3.37
CA SER A 7 5.84 1.46 3.21
C SER A 7 7.32 1.59 3.61
N ARG A 8 7.90 2.78 3.39
CA ARG A 8 9.29 3.09 3.76
C ARG A 8 9.46 3.61 5.19
N ASN A 9 8.35 3.87 5.88
CA ASN A 9 8.44 4.39 7.24
C ASN A 9 9.02 3.34 8.20
N PRO A 10 10.11 3.64 8.93
CA PRO A 10 10.73 2.70 9.85
C PRO A 10 9.78 2.14 10.92
N GLY A 11 8.85 2.97 11.41
CA GLY A 11 7.84 2.54 12.38
C GLY A 11 6.88 1.50 11.81
N MET A 12 6.47 1.68 10.54
CA MET A 12 5.63 0.71 9.82
C MET A 12 6.38 -0.60 9.55
N MET A 13 7.63 -0.50 9.11
CA MET A 13 8.49 -1.66 8.86
C MET A 13 8.73 -2.48 10.12
N TYR A 14 8.87 -1.82 11.27
CA TYR A 14 9.01 -2.48 12.57
C TYR A 14 7.67 -3.12 13.02
N TRP A 15 6.58 -2.38 12.90
CA TRP A 15 5.26 -2.84 13.35
C TRP A 15 4.74 -4.06 12.59
N LEU A 16 5.03 -4.14 11.30
CA LEU A 16 4.60 -5.24 10.43
C LEU A 16 5.74 -6.23 10.08
N ASP A 17 6.82 -6.21 10.84
CA ASP A 17 7.96 -7.14 10.73
C ASP A 17 8.63 -7.20 9.34
N ASN A 18 8.43 -6.19 8.49
CA ASN A 18 9.05 -6.19 7.15
C ASN A 18 10.59 -6.17 7.20
N GLN A 19 11.16 -5.64 8.27
CA GLN A 19 12.61 -5.69 8.52
C GLN A 19 13.16 -7.12 8.68
N ASN A 20 12.28 -8.09 8.95
CA ASN A 20 12.62 -9.52 9.07
C ASN A 20 12.31 -10.29 7.75
N SER A 21 12.03 -9.57 6.66
CA SER A 21 11.77 -10.14 5.33
C SER A 21 13.09 -10.24 4.54
N HIS A 22 13.56 -11.45 4.33
CA HIS A 22 14.83 -11.76 3.66
C HIS A 22 14.60 -12.56 2.39
N LYS A 23 15.49 -12.46 1.39
CA LYS A 23 15.36 -13.17 0.10
C LYS A 23 15.17 -14.69 0.23
N ASN A 24 15.72 -15.30 1.29
CA ASN A 24 15.61 -16.74 1.54
C ASN A 24 14.49 -17.11 2.52
N ALA A 25 13.85 -16.09 3.11
CA ALA A 25 12.76 -16.23 4.08
C ALA A 25 11.86 -14.98 4.02
N PRO A 26 11.09 -14.78 2.93
CA PRO A 26 10.17 -13.67 2.81
C PRO A 26 9.13 -13.70 3.92
N ASN A 27 8.86 -12.55 4.52
CA ASN A 27 7.83 -12.39 5.55
C ASN A 27 6.57 -11.81 4.90
N GLU A 28 5.47 -12.55 4.96
CA GLU A 28 4.21 -12.18 4.29
C GLU A 28 3.42 -11.12 5.04
N ASN A 29 3.72 -10.84 6.31
CA ASN A 29 2.88 -9.99 7.16
C ASN A 29 2.66 -8.61 6.52
N TYR A 30 3.74 -7.93 6.14
CA TYR A 30 3.62 -6.62 5.50
C TYR A 30 2.85 -6.67 4.17
N GLY A 31 3.14 -7.66 3.32
CA GLY A 31 2.46 -7.83 2.03
C GLY A 31 0.95 -8.04 2.20
N ARG A 32 0.55 -8.83 3.17
CA ARG A 32 -0.85 -9.11 3.52
C ARG A 32 -1.56 -7.83 4.00
N GLU A 33 -0.98 -7.14 4.97
CA GLU A 33 -1.58 -5.92 5.53
C GLU A 33 -1.65 -4.78 4.51
N LEU A 34 -0.67 -4.70 3.61
CA LEU A 34 -0.67 -3.75 2.50
C LEU A 34 -1.90 -3.95 1.60
N LEU A 35 -2.23 -5.19 1.28
CA LEU A 35 -3.39 -5.52 0.43
C LEU A 35 -4.70 -5.40 1.23
N GLU A 36 -4.77 -5.99 2.39
CA GLU A 36 -5.99 -6.12 3.17
C GLU A 36 -6.42 -4.81 3.85
N LEU A 37 -5.53 -4.16 4.58
CA LEU A 37 -5.90 -3.00 5.39
C LEU A 37 -5.68 -1.66 4.70
N PHE A 38 -4.67 -1.57 3.82
CA PHE A 38 -4.23 -0.26 3.33
C PHE A 38 -4.60 0.03 1.89
N SER A 39 -5.01 -0.96 1.09
CA SER A 39 -5.22 -0.71 -0.34
C SER A 39 -6.43 -1.36 -1.01
N MET A 40 -6.67 -2.64 -0.82
CA MET A 40 -7.69 -3.36 -1.58
C MET A 40 -8.85 -3.88 -0.72
N GLY A 41 -8.57 -4.17 0.56
CA GLY A 41 -9.57 -4.68 1.49
C GLY A 41 -9.94 -6.14 1.25
N ILE A 42 -10.86 -6.62 2.07
CA ILE A 42 -11.54 -7.89 1.94
C ILE A 42 -13.06 -7.65 1.89
N ASN A 43 -13.80 -8.52 1.26
CA ASN A 43 -15.27 -8.48 1.24
C ASN A 43 -15.84 -9.07 2.55
N GLU A 44 -17.16 -9.08 2.68
CA GLU A 44 -17.86 -9.63 3.86
C GLU A 44 -17.63 -11.14 4.07
N SER A 45 -17.24 -11.86 3.03
CA SER A 45 -16.88 -13.29 3.10
C SER A 45 -15.42 -13.52 3.55
N GLY A 46 -14.64 -12.45 3.76
CA GLY A 46 -13.22 -12.53 4.12
C GLY A 46 -12.31 -12.76 2.92
N GLU A 47 -12.80 -12.56 1.69
CA GLU A 47 -12.03 -12.72 0.46
C GLU A 47 -11.60 -11.35 -0.09
N GLY A 48 -10.34 -11.24 -0.52
CA GLY A 48 -9.82 -10.08 -1.24
C GLY A 48 -9.93 -10.23 -2.75
N ALA A 49 -9.70 -9.14 -3.46
CA ALA A 49 -9.51 -9.16 -4.92
C ALA A 49 -8.07 -9.56 -5.31
N TYR A 50 -7.41 -10.31 -4.47
CA TYR A 50 -6.05 -10.84 -4.58
C TYR A 50 -6.01 -12.26 -4.02
N THR A 51 -4.99 -13.00 -4.37
CA THR A 51 -4.79 -14.38 -3.95
C THR A 51 -3.70 -14.49 -2.87
N GLU A 52 -3.62 -15.64 -2.19
CA GLU A 52 -2.49 -15.95 -1.30
C GLU A 52 -1.14 -15.97 -2.05
N ASP A 53 -1.14 -16.29 -3.33
CA ASP A 53 0.08 -16.22 -4.13
C ASP A 53 0.48 -14.76 -4.41
N ASP A 54 -0.48 -13.83 -4.60
CA ASP A 54 -0.17 -12.40 -4.68
C ASP A 54 0.46 -11.88 -3.37
N VAL A 55 -0.01 -12.34 -2.20
CA VAL A 55 0.61 -12.00 -0.91
C VAL A 55 2.06 -12.46 -0.84
N LYS A 56 2.34 -13.72 -1.25
CA LYS A 56 3.71 -14.27 -1.27
C LYS A 56 4.61 -13.50 -2.25
N GLU A 57 4.11 -13.19 -3.44
CA GLU A 57 4.87 -12.45 -4.44
C GLU A 57 5.15 -11.01 -3.99
N ALA A 58 4.18 -10.36 -3.32
CA ALA A 58 4.42 -9.07 -2.66
C ALA A 58 5.52 -9.20 -1.58
N ALA A 59 5.45 -10.21 -0.71
CA ALA A 59 6.46 -10.44 0.32
C ALA A 59 7.87 -10.61 -0.29
N ARG A 60 8.02 -11.36 -1.38
CA ARG A 60 9.26 -11.50 -2.14
C ARG A 60 9.77 -10.15 -2.67
N ALA A 61 8.86 -9.31 -3.15
CA ALA A 61 9.19 -8.00 -3.70
C ALA A 61 9.66 -6.99 -2.64
N PHE A 62 9.20 -7.14 -1.39
CA PHE A 62 9.62 -6.31 -0.26
C PHE A 62 10.86 -6.82 0.47
N THR A 63 11.46 -7.94 0.07
CA THR A 63 12.73 -8.40 0.62
C THR A 63 13.85 -7.38 0.36
N GLY A 64 14.78 -7.27 1.30
CA GLY A 64 15.85 -6.27 1.24
C GLY A 64 15.43 -4.84 1.65
N TRP A 65 14.14 -4.61 1.91
CA TRP A 65 13.70 -3.37 2.52
C TRP A 65 13.99 -3.43 4.02
N ALA A 66 14.87 -2.56 4.49
CA ALA A 66 15.36 -2.57 5.86
C ALA A 66 15.27 -1.18 6.50
N SER A 67 15.19 -1.16 7.82
CA SER A 67 15.34 0.05 8.63
C SER A 67 16.65 -0.03 9.39
N ARG A 68 17.49 0.98 9.26
CA ARG A 68 18.81 1.02 9.91
C ARG A 68 19.02 2.33 10.67
N PRO A 69 19.73 2.30 11.81
CA PRO A 69 20.05 3.51 12.53
C PRO A 69 21.04 4.37 11.73
N THR A 70 20.77 5.66 11.67
CA THR A 70 21.73 6.65 11.15
C THR A 70 22.47 7.24 12.34
N PRO A 71 23.82 7.14 12.41
CA PRO A 71 24.61 7.73 13.48
C PRO A 71 24.35 9.24 13.55
N PRO A 72 24.01 9.80 14.73
CA PRO A 72 23.92 11.25 14.89
C PRO A 72 25.30 11.88 14.73
N PRO A 73 25.38 13.15 14.30
CA PRO A 73 26.65 13.87 14.18
C PRO A 73 27.41 13.99 15.51
N PHE A 74 26.72 13.77 16.63
CA PHE A 74 27.29 13.69 17.97
C PHE A 74 26.81 12.42 18.68
N PHE A 75 27.69 11.73 19.40
CA PHE A 75 27.44 10.45 20.07
C PHE A 75 26.39 10.50 21.23
N LEU A 76 25.66 11.59 21.39
CA LEU A 76 24.68 11.79 22.44
C LEU A 76 23.29 11.98 21.82
N GLY A 77 22.42 10.99 21.99
CA GLY A 77 21.01 11.08 21.59
C GLY A 77 20.47 9.81 20.94
N PRO A 78 19.15 9.73 20.70
CA PRO A 78 18.54 8.61 19.98
C PRO A 78 19.03 8.61 18.52
N PHE A 79 19.34 7.42 18.02
CA PHE A 79 19.67 7.23 16.61
C PHE A 79 18.37 7.26 15.79
N PRO A 80 18.19 8.20 14.85
CA PRO A 80 17.07 8.16 13.94
C PRO A 80 17.17 6.90 13.07
N MET A 81 16.04 6.27 12.85
CA MET A 81 15.92 5.12 11.95
C MET A 81 15.56 5.62 10.56
N GLU A 82 16.24 5.12 9.55
CA GLU A 82 15.98 5.47 8.14
C GLU A 82 15.78 4.22 7.30
N PHE A 83 14.94 4.36 6.28
CA PHE A 83 14.79 3.34 5.25
C PHE A 83 16.11 3.10 4.52
N ARG A 84 16.43 1.82 4.30
CA ARG A 84 17.55 1.37 3.47
C ARG A 84 17.10 0.19 2.61
N PHE A 85 17.48 0.23 1.34
CA PHE A 85 17.35 -0.93 0.46
C PHE A 85 18.66 -1.68 0.43
N ASP A 86 18.61 -2.99 0.72
CA ASP A 86 19.75 -3.91 0.64
C ASP A 86 19.57 -4.81 -0.59
N PRO A 87 20.25 -4.51 -1.72
CA PRO A 87 20.10 -5.27 -2.95
C PRO A 87 20.67 -6.70 -2.87
N ASP A 88 21.51 -7.00 -1.88
CA ASP A 88 22.09 -8.34 -1.68
C ASP A 88 21.11 -9.25 -0.93
N ASP A 89 20.15 -8.68 -0.21
CA ASP A 89 19.09 -9.40 0.49
C ASP A 89 17.73 -9.30 -0.24
N HIS A 90 17.70 -8.77 -1.44
CA HIS A 90 16.50 -8.70 -2.28
C HIS A 90 16.36 -9.93 -3.19
N ASP A 91 15.14 -10.49 -3.26
CA ASP A 91 14.76 -11.53 -4.23
C ASP A 91 14.59 -10.92 -5.62
N ARG A 92 15.56 -11.17 -6.50
CA ARG A 92 15.59 -10.68 -7.90
C ARG A 92 14.88 -11.62 -8.88
N GLY A 93 14.22 -12.67 -8.41
CA GLY A 93 13.46 -13.57 -9.26
C GLY A 93 12.24 -12.89 -9.89
N GLU A 94 11.80 -13.43 -11.01
CA GLU A 94 10.52 -13.05 -11.60
C GLU A 94 9.37 -13.31 -10.62
N LYS A 95 8.39 -12.42 -10.60
CA LYS A 95 7.22 -12.45 -9.72
C LYS A 95 5.97 -12.17 -10.54
N THR A 96 4.89 -12.90 -10.27
CA THR A 96 3.57 -12.63 -10.85
C THR A 96 2.68 -12.07 -9.75
N PHE A 97 2.27 -10.81 -9.90
CA PHE A 97 1.48 -10.10 -8.90
C PHE A 97 0.28 -9.41 -9.57
N LEU A 98 -0.93 -9.70 -9.09
CA LEU A 98 -2.20 -9.21 -9.65
C LEU A 98 -2.28 -9.37 -11.18
N GLY A 99 -1.77 -10.49 -11.70
CA GLY A 99 -1.76 -10.82 -13.11
C GLY A 99 -0.65 -10.18 -13.95
N GLU A 100 0.18 -9.33 -13.37
CA GLU A 100 1.35 -8.74 -14.03
C GLU A 100 2.62 -9.51 -13.66
N THR A 101 3.43 -9.90 -14.65
CA THR A 101 4.67 -10.66 -14.45
C THR A 101 5.89 -9.81 -14.76
N GLY A 102 6.87 -9.81 -13.83
CA GLY A 102 8.11 -9.07 -14.00
C GLY A 102 9.08 -9.26 -12.83
N ASN A 103 10.23 -8.61 -12.92
CA ASN A 103 11.20 -8.58 -11.81
C ASN A 103 10.85 -7.41 -10.87
N TRP A 104 9.74 -7.56 -10.16
CA TRP A 104 9.17 -6.52 -9.32
C TRP A 104 9.92 -6.33 -8.00
N ASN A 105 10.08 -5.08 -7.58
CA ASN A 105 10.47 -4.67 -6.23
C ASN A 105 9.27 -4.04 -5.49
N GLY A 106 9.44 -3.65 -4.23
CA GLY A 106 8.35 -3.09 -3.43
C GLY A 106 7.73 -1.81 -4.02
N GLU A 107 8.50 -0.99 -4.74
CA GLU A 107 7.96 0.20 -5.42
C GLU A 107 7.04 -0.19 -6.58
N ASP A 108 7.41 -1.22 -7.34
CA ASP A 108 6.59 -1.73 -8.45
C ASP A 108 5.28 -2.30 -7.93
N ILE A 109 5.32 -3.08 -6.84
CA ILE A 109 4.11 -3.61 -6.16
C ILE A 109 3.17 -2.47 -5.77
N VAL A 110 3.67 -1.42 -5.11
CA VAL A 110 2.86 -0.25 -4.74
C VAL A 110 2.26 0.43 -5.96
N ASN A 111 3.02 0.56 -7.06
CA ASN A 111 2.53 1.17 -8.28
C ASN A 111 1.45 0.33 -8.97
N ILE A 112 1.58 -1.01 -8.97
CA ILE A 112 0.56 -1.93 -9.49
C ILE A 112 -0.72 -1.79 -8.66
N ILE A 113 -0.62 -1.80 -7.33
CA ILE A 113 -1.75 -1.61 -6.42
C ILE A 113 -2.49 -0.30 -6.69
N VAL A 114 -1.78 0.83 -6.76
CA VAL A 114 -2.40 2.16 -6.92
C VAL A 114 -3.14 2.30 -8.25
N ARG A 115 -2.71 1.61 -9.30
CA ARG A 115 -3.41 1.60 -10.60
C ARG A 115 -4.65 0.70 -10.62
N ASN A 116 -4.80 -0.20 -9.66
CA ASN A 116 -5.89 -1.16 -9.61
C ASN A 116 -7.22 -0.46 -9.28
N ARG A 117 -8.29 -0.83 -10.01
CA ARG A 117 -9.65 -0.30 -9.79
C ARG A 117 -10.16 -0.58 -8.37
N VAL A 118 -9.89 -1.76 -7.84
CA VAL A 118 -10.31 -2.15 -6.50
C VAL A 118 -9.70 -1.23 -5.44
N THR A 119 -8.44 -0.82 -5.61
CA THR A 119 -7.81 0.16 -4.72
C THR A 119 -8.50 1.53 -4.78
N ALA A 120 -8.85 1.98 -5.98
CA ALA A 120 -9.58 3.24 -6.15
C ALA A 120 -10.93 3.20 -5.41
N GLU A 121 -11.69 2.13 -5.57
CA GLU A 121 -12.99 1.93 -4.91
C GLU A 121 -12.83 1.83 -3.39
N PHE A 122 -11.88 1.06 -2.91
CA PHE A 122 -11.60 0.90 -1.48
C PHE A 122 -11.28 2.25 -0.80
N ILE A 123 -10.39 3.04 -1.39
CA ILE A 123 -10.01 4.36 -0.84
C ILE A 123 -11.19 5.33 -0.91
N CYS A 124 -11.87 5.39 -2.06
CA CYS A 124 -13.01 6.30 -2.24
C CYS A 124 -14.19 5.94 -1.34
N LYS A 125 -14.46 4.66 -1.12
CA LYS A 125 -15.46 4.18 -0.15
C LYS A 125 -15.11 4.68 1.26
N ARG A 126 -13.86 4.53 1.71
CA ARG A 126 -13.44 4.99 3.04
C ARG A 126 -13.56 6.51 3.19
N LEU A 127 -13.20 7.27 2.16
CA LEU A 127 -13.38 8.72 2.16
C LEU A 127 -14.85 9.14 2.18
N TYR A 128 -15.69 8.45 1.40
CA TYR A 128 -17.13 8.69 1.37
C TYR A 128 -17.78 8.41 2.73
N LEU A 129 -17.50 7.27 3.33
CA LEU A 129 -18.04 6.89 4.64
C LEU A 129 -17.55 7.84 5.74
N PHE A 130 -16.32 8.37 5.64
CA PHE A 130 -15.78 9.28 6.63
C PHE A 130 -16.38 10.69 6.55
N PHE A 131 -16.60 11.21 5.33
CA PHE A 131 -16.98 12.61 5.15
C PHE A 131 -18.45 12.84 4.83
N VAL A 132 -19.17 11.84 4.30
CA VAL A 132 -20.53 12.04 3.73
C VAL A 132 -21.59 11.30 4.52
N SER A 133 -21.51 10.00 4.67
CA SER A 133 -22.61 9.18 5.24
C SER A 133 -22.08 7.83 5.72
N ASP A 134 -22.65 7.31 6.81
CA ASP A 134 -22.42 5.95 7.29
C ASP A 134 -23.02 4.88 6.36
N ASN A 135 -23.90 5.27 5.44
CA ASN A 135 -24.50 4.37 4.45
C ASN A 135 -23.77 4.48 3.12
N GLU A 136 -23.38 3.34 2.57
CA GLU A 136 -22.71 3.27 1.27
C GLU A 136 -23.64 3.72 0.13
N ASN A 137 -23.09 4.51 -0.79
CA ASN A 137 -23.70 4.81 -2.08
C ASN A 137 -22.74 4.34 -3.17
N GLN A 138 -23.00 3.15 -3.70
CA GLN A 138 -22.12 2.49 -4.66
C GLN A 138 -21.89 3.35 -5.92
N HIS A 139 -22.91 4.02 -6.41
CA HIS A 139 -22.79 4.90 -7.59
C HIS A 139 -21.84 6.08 -7.34
N GLU A 140 -21.90 6.71 -6.16
CA GLU A 140 -20.98 7.79 -5.80
C GLU A 140 -19.56 7.28 -5.58
N ILE A 141 -19.41 6.11 -4.96
CA ILE A 141 -18.07 5.48 -4.76
C ILE A 141 -17.44 5.20 -6.12
N GLU A 142 -18.16 4.67 -7.08
CA GLU A 142 -17.68 4.42 -8.44
C GLU A 142 -17.29 5.72 -9.16
N ARG A 143 -18.10 6.77 -9.06
CA ARG A 143 -17.79 8.09 -9.63
C ARG A 143 -16.51 8.68 -9.04
N LEU A 144 -16.33 8.59 -7.72
CA LEU A 144 -15.12 9.04 -7.04
C LEU A 144 -13.89 8.19 -7.43
N ALA A 145 -14.08 6.88 -7.62
CA ALA A 145 -13.01 5.99 -8.08
C ALA A 145 -12.58 6.32 -9.53
N ASP A 146 -13.50 6.78 -10.39
CA ASP A 146 -13.16 7.29 -11.72
C ASP A 146 -12.28 8.56 -11.62
N THR A 147 -12.63 9.47 -10.70
CA THR A 147 -11.79 10.65 -10.42
C THR A 147 -10.41 10.23 -9.90
N PHE A 148 -10.36 9.28 -8.96
CA PHE A 148 -9.09 8.75 -8.45
C PHE A 148 -8.21 8.20 -9.58
N GLN A 149 -8.75 7.35 -10.46
CA GLN A 149 -7.99 6.76 -11.56
C GLN A 149 -7.56 7.80 -12.60
N SER A 150 -8.48 8.68 -13.03
CA SER A 150 -8.19 9.69 -14.05
C SER A 150 -7.17 10.74 -13.60
N THR A 151 -7.02 10.94 -12.29
CA THR A 151 -6.06 11.87 -11.68
C THR A 151 -4.81 11.17 -11.12
N ASN A 152 -4.62 9.89 -11.44
CA ASN A 152 -3.49 9.08 -10.98
C ASN A 152 -3.37 9.06 -9.44
N GLY A 153 -4.50 8.89 -8.76
CA GLY A 153 -4.57 8.78 -7.29
C GLY A 153 -4.47 10.10 -6.53
N ASP A 154 -4.82 11.24 -7.15
CA ASP A 154 -4.83 12.53 -6.46
C ASP A 154 -6.02 12.64 -5.48
N ILE A 155 -5.74 12.40 -4.21
CA ILE A 155 -6.73 12.47 -3.12
C ILE A 155 -7.36 13.86 -3.01
N ARG A 156 -6.64 14.94 -3.35
CA ARG A 156 -7.19 16.31 -3.31
C ARG A 156 -8.34 16.46 -4.32
N SER A 157 -8.18 15.90 -5.51
CA SER A 157 -9.24 15.89 -6.53
C SER A 157 -10.46 15.10 -6.07
N VAL A 158 -10.26 13.93 -5.47
CA VAL A 158 -11.35 13.12 -4.89
C VAL A 158 -12.08 13.87 -3.78
N LEU A 159 -11.35 14.47 -2.83
CA LEU A 159 -11.96 15.26 -1.76
C LEU A 159 -12.72 16.48 -2.28
N ARG A 160 -12.18 17.14 -3.31
CA ARG A 160 -12.89 18.26 -3.96
C ARG A 160 -14.22 17.78 -4.55
N ASP A 161 -14.26 16.65 -5.23
CA ASP A 161 -15.46 16.08 -5.79
C ASP A 161 -16.48 15.68 -4.71
N ILE A 162 -16.00 15.15 -3.58
CA ILE A 162 -16.85 14.87 -2.42
C ILE A 162 -17.52 16.16 -1.92
N PHE A 163 -16.74 17.18 -1.59
CA PHE A 163 -17.24 18.41 -0.97
C PHE A 163 -18.09 19.28 -1.91
N LEU A 164 -17.98 19.09 -3.22
CA LEU A 164 -18.83 19.77 -4.21
C LEU A 164 -20.05 18.96 -4.64
N SER A 165 -20.18 17.71 -4.20
CA SER A 165 -21.31 16.84 -4.54
C SER A 165 -22.59 17.24 -3.80
N ASP A 166 -23.74 16.91 -4.39
CA ASP A 166 -25.03 17.13 -3.74
C ASP A 166 -25.24 16.19 -2.53
N HIS A 167 -24.45 15.14 -2.41
CA HIS A 167 -24.48 14.19 -1.29
C HIS A 167 -23.80 14.71 -0.02
N PHE A 168 -22.95 15.75 -0.15
CA PHE A 168 -22.28 16.37 0.99
C PHE A 168 -23.10 17.52 1.61
N ARG A 169 -24.12 18.04 0.93
CA ARG A 169 -24.92 19.21 1.32
C ARG A 169 -26.10 18.88 2.22
#